data_b0fb86c4a69d867de3bb94ddbb036c4c
#
_entry.id   b0fb86c4a69d867de3bb94ddbb036c4c
#
_cell.length_a   1.000
_cell.length_b   1.000
_cell.length_c   1.000
_cell.angle_alpha   90.00
_cell.angle_beta   90.00
_cell.angle_gamma   90.00
#
_symmetry.space_group_name_H-M   'P 1'
#
loop_
_entity.id
_entity.type
_entity.pdbx_description
1 polymer ?
#
loop_
_entity_poly.entity_id
_entity_poly.type
_entity_poly.pdbx_seq_one_letter_code
_entity_poly.pdbx_strand_id
1 'polypeptide(L)'
;MRLRFSEEANTPFADFMDQWLDQMKTQVRENTMDGYRYAFEKHIRPFFNARGTTLATARPIDFQDFVNLKFSQGLSPTSIVKFHSIMHKCLKYAVALQIIPLNPSDNVMLPKRYKYRGQVYDRTQINVFLAAALHSPAEAAFVLAATYGLRRSECAGLRWSAIDLRARTMVINHTAVQSGGRVIYADSVKTRSSYRTLPL
;
A
#
# COMPACT_ATOMS: atom_id res chain seq x y z
N MET A 1 -26.99 -13.29 -25.55
CA MET A 1 -25.80 -14.08 -25.16
C MET A 1 -25.87 -14.35 -23.66
N ARG A 2 -26.09 -15.61 -23.21
CA ARG A 2 -26.10 -15.93 -21.78
C ARG A 2 -24.64 -15.95 -21.30
N LEU A 3 -24.32 -15.09 -20.31
CA LEU A 3 -23.04 -15.13 -19.63
C LEU A 3 -22.96 -16.47 -18.87
N ARG A 4 -21.92 -17.25 -19.11
CA ARG A 4 -21.68 -18.52 -18.41
C ARG A 4 -20.84 -18.24 -17.18
N PHE A 5 -21.32 -18.64 -16.01
CA PHE A 5 -20.58 -18.69 -14.77
C PHE A 5 -20.11 -20.12 -14.52
N SER A 6 -18.93 -20.31 -13.94
CA SER A 6 -18.50 -21.62 -13.49
C SER A 6 -19.20 -21.98 -12.16
N GLU A 7 -19.10 -23.25 -11.74
CA GLU A 7 -19.65 -23.68 -10.43
C GLU A 7 -19.00 -22.94 -9.27
N GLU A 8 -17.71 -22.62 -9.42
CA GLU A 8 -16.96 -21.83 -8.41
C GLU A 8 -17.49 -20.39 -8.25
N ALA A 9 -18.29 -19.89 -9.18
CA ALA A 9 -18.90 -18.57 -9.06
C ALA A 9 -19.88 -18.45 -7.88
N ASN A 10 -20.37 -19.57 -7.34
CA ASN A 10 -21.19 -19.57 -6.11
C ASN A 10 -20.38 -19.31 -4.83
N THR A 11 -19.05 -19.30 -4.92
CA THR A 11 -18.18 -18.97 -3.78
C THR A 11 -18.50 -17.55 -3.28
N PRO A 12 -18.66 -17.34 -1.96
CA PRO A 12 -18.77 -16.01 -1.38
C PRO A 12 -17.58 -15.13 -1.79
N PHE A 13 -17.86 -13.89 -2.18
CA PHE A 13 -16.81 -12.98 -2.65
C PHE A 13 -15.69 -12.78 -1.61
N ALA A 14 -16.05 -12.72 -0.32
CA ALA A 14 -15.05 -12.58 0.74
C ALA A 14 -14.15 -13.81 0.85
N ASP A 15 -14.69 -15.02 0.69
CA ASP A 15 -13.91 -16.26 0.77
C ASP A 15 -12.97 -16.40 -0.44
N PHE A 16 -13.46 -16.05 -1.62
CA PHE A 16 -12.61 -16.00 -2.82
C PHE A 16 -11.49 -14.96 -2.68
N MET A 17 -11.82 -13.81 -2.11
CA MET A 17 -10.82 -12.75 -1.88
C MET A 17 -9.76 -13.18 -0.86
N ASP A 18 -10.12 -13.95 0.16
CA ASP A 18 -9.17 -14.52 1.11
C ASP A 18 -8.19 -15.48 0.43
N GLN A 19 -8.70 -16.40 -0.38
CA GLN A 19 -7.89 -17.32 -1.19
C GLN A 19 -6.95 -16.56 -2.15
N TRP A 20 -7.48 -15.52 -2.82
CA TRP A 20 -6.67 -14.67 -3.69
C TRP A 20 -5.56 -13.95 -2.93
N LEU A 21 -5.83 -13.44 -1.73
CA LEU A 21 -4.81 -12.81 -0.88
C LEU A 21 -3.68 -13.78 -0.51
N ASP A 22 -4.00 -15.06 -0.30
CA ASP A 22 -2.97 -16.06 -0.02
C ASP A 22 -2.04 -16.29 -1.22
N GLN A 23 -2.57 -16.28 -2.42
CA GLN A 23 -1.75 -16.37 -3.65
C GLN A 23 -0.91 -15.12 -3.86
N MET A 24 -1.42 -13.95 -3.48
CA MET A 24 -0.71 -12.68 -3.60
C MET A 24 0.52 -12.57 -2.68
N LYS A 25 0.66 -13.43 -1.66
CA LYS A 25 1.84 -13.43 -0.75
C LYS A 25 3.17 -13.58 -1.50
N THR A 26 3.17 -14.32 -2.61
CA THR A 26 4.37 -14.51 -3.44
C THR A 26 4.59 -13.41 -4.48
N GLN A 27 3.58 -12.57 -4.73
CA GLN A 27 3.57 -11.57 -5.80
C GLN A 27 3.85 -10.15 -5.30
N VAL A 28 3.63 -9.89 -4.02
CA VAL A 28 3.78 -8.55 -3.45
C VAL A 28 4.69 -8.56 -2.23
N ARG A 29 5.27 -7.41 -1.91
CA ARG A 29 6.07 -7.26 -0.69
C ARG A 29 5.18 -7.38 0.54
N GLU A 30 5.73 -7.89 1.64
CA GLU A 30 5.06 -8.13 2.92
C GLU A 30 4.27 -6.89 3.41
N ASN A 31 4.89 -5.72 3.42
CA ASN A 31 4.21 -4.47 3.80
C ASN A 31 3.02 -4.11 2.89
N THR A 32 3.03 -4.54 1.63
CA THR A 32 1.86 -4.37 0.73
C THR A 32 0.77 -5.35 1.10
N MET A 33 1.16 -6.59 1.45
CA MET A 33 0.24 -7.62 1.91
C MET A 33 -0.45 -7.21 3.22
N ASP A 34 0.28 -6.65 4.18
CA ASP A 34 -0.32 -6.11 5.42
C ASP A 34 -1.40 -5.07 5.12
N GLY A 35 -1.11 -4.18 4.17
CA GLY A 35 -2.10 -3.18 3.72
C GLY A 35 -3.32 -3.79 3.03
N TYR A 36 -3.15 -4.91 2.31
CA TYR A 36 -4.25 -5.64 1.68
C TYR A 36 -5.08 -6.37 2.73
N ARG A 37 -4.44 -7.10 3.65
CA ARG A 37 -5.09 -7.79 4.76
C ARG A 37 -5.87 -6.84 5.65
N TYR A 38 -5.27 -5.71 6.04
CA TYR A 38 -5.97 -4.69 6.81
C TYR A 38 -7.24 -4.18 6.11
N ALA A 39 -7.14 -3.83 4.83
CA ALA A 39 -8.28 -3.35 4.06
C ALA A 39 -9.38 -4.41 3.96
N PHE A 40 -8.99 -5.65 3.74
CA PHE A 40 -9.89 -6.78 3.63
C PHE A 40 -10.61 -7.07 4.94
N GLU A 41 -9.86 -7.35 6.01
CA GLU A 41 -10.45 -7.76 7.29
C GLU A 41 -11.30 -6.67 7.94
N LYS A 42 -10.83 -5.43 7.89
CA LYS A 42 -11.50 -4.33 8.59
C LYS A 42 -12.65 -3.70 7.80
N HIS A 43 -12.59 -3.73 6.47
CA HIS A 43 -13.52 -2.95 5.67
C HIS A 43 -14.31 -3.76 4.65
N ILE A 44 -13.65 -4.69 3.92
CA ILE A 44 -14.26 -5.38 2.79
C ILE A 44 -15.04 -6.60 3.25
N ARG A 45 -14.40 -7.53 3.96
CA ARG A 45 -15.01 -8.78 4.45
C ARG A 45 -16.32 -8.54 5.22
N PRO A 46 -16.38 -7.64 6.22
CA PRO A 46 -17.62 -7.43 6.98
C PRO A 46 -18.79 -6.94 6.12
N PHE A 47 -18.51 -6.09 5.13
CA PHE A 47 -19.53 -5.55 4.25
C PHE A 47 -20.13 -6.61 3.33
N PHE A 48 -19.29 -7.39 2.64
CA PHE A 48 -19.75 -8.37 1.68
C PHE A 48 -20.33 -9.62 2.34
N ASN A 49 -19.82 -10.02 3.51
CA ASN A 49 -20.40 -11.10 4.30
C ASN A 49 -21.81 -10.76 4.79
N ALA A 50 -22.04 -9.53 5.27
CA ALA A 50 -23.37 -9.08 5.70
C ALA A 50 -24.39 -9.10 4.55
N ARG A 51 -23.95 -8.98 3.29
CA ARG A 51 -24.80 -9.04 2.10
C ARG A 51 -24.95 -10.44 1.50
N GLY A 52 -24.16 -11.40 1.93
CA GLY A 52 -24.11 -12.74 1.34
C GLY A 52 -23.75 -12.73 -0.16
N THR A 53 -22.94 -11.77 -0.60
CA THR A 53 -22.57 -11.60 -2.00
C THR A 53 -21.62 -12.72 -2.45
N THR A 54 -22.00 -13.47 -3.48
CA THR A 54 -21.14 -14.45 -4.17
C THR A 54 -20.56 -13.84 -5.44
N LEU A 55 -19.57 -14.49 -6.05
CA LEU A 55 -19.03 -14.04 -7.34
C LEU A 55 -20.10 -14.03 -8.45
N ALA A 56 -21.05 -14.97 -8.43
CA ALA A 56 -22.15 -15.05 -9.39
C ALA A 56 -23.19 -13.93 -9.19
N THR A 57 -23.43 -13.53 -7.96
CA THR A 57 -24.46 -12.52 -7.62
C THR A 57 -23.90 -11.11 -7.51
N ALA A 58 -22.58 -10.94 -7.52
CA ALA A 58 -21.91 -9.65 -7.39
C ALA A 58 -22.28 -8.72 -8.58
N ARG A 59 -22.79 -7.55 -8.27
CA ARG A 59 -23.23 -6.51 -9.24
C ARG A 59 -22.47 -5.22 -9.02
N PRO A 60 -22.34 -4.37 -10.04
CA PRO A 60 -21.69 -3.05 -9.91
C PRO A 60 -22.25 -2.22 -8.75
N ILE A 61 -23.55 -2.32 -8.49
CA ILE A 61 -24.20 -1.59 -7.39
C ILE A 61 -23.67 -1.98 -6.00
N ASP A 62 -23.29 -3.24 -5.80
CA ASP A 62 -22.81 -3.71 -4.51
C ASP A 62 -21.45 -3.05 -4.17
N PHE A 63 -20.60 -2.84 -5.19
CA PHE A 63 -19.33 -2.13 -5.03
C PHE A 63 -19.52 -0.62 -4.92
N GLN A 64 -20.53 -0.06 -5.62
CA GLN A 64 -20.87 1.35 -5.48
C GLN A 64 -21.40 1.66 -4.07
N ASP A 65 -22.26 0.79 -3.52
CA ASP A 65 -22.75 0.92 -2.16
C ASP A 65 -21.64 0.84 -1.12
N PHE A 66 -20.67 -0.06 -1.34
CA PHE A 66 -19.46 -0.10 -0.49
C PHE A 66 -18.70 1.24 -0.50
N VAL A 67 -18.47 1.80 -1.68
CA VAL A 67 -17.80 3.10 -1.84
C VAL A 67 -18.59 4.21 -1.13
N ASN A 68 -19.90 4.28 -1.36
CA ASN A 68 -20.78 5.28 -0.76
C ASN A 68 -20.81 5.16 0.77
N LEU A 69 -20.91 3.93 1.29
CA LEU A 69 -20.87 3.69 2.74
C LEU A 69 -19.54 4.12 3.34
N LYS A 70 -18.41 3.76 2.70
CA LYS A 70 -17.10 4.16 3.24
C LYS A 70 -16.88 5.67 3.18
N PHE A 71 -17.44 6.32 2.19
CA PHE A 71 -17.40 7.78 2.08
C PHE A 71 -18.26 8.44 3.18
N SER A 72 -19.48 7.96 3.44
CA SER A 72 -20.35 8.47 4.51
C SER A 72 -19.77 8.21 5.91
N GLN A 73 -18.95 7.17 6.08
CA GLN A 73 -18.18 6.91 7.30
C GLN A 73 -16.96 7.83 7.49
N GLY A 74 -16.74 8.80 6.60
CA GLY A 74 -15.66 9.77 6.69
C GLY A 74 -14.28 9.25 6.24
N LEU A 75 -14.19 8.10 5.55
CA LEU A 75 -12.92 7.63 5.05
C LEU A 75 -12.41 8.53 3.89
N SER A 76 -11.09 8.72 3.85
CA SER A 76 -10.50 9.55 2.79
C SER A 76 -10.72 8.93 1.40
N PRO A 77 -10.93 9.78 0.36
CA PRO A 77 -11.02 9.32 -1.03
C PRO A 77 -9.85 8.40 -1.44
N THR A 78 -8.64 8.68 -0.94
CA THR A 78 -7.45 7.87 -1.22
C THR A 78 -7.57 6.45 -0.66
N SER A 79 -8.11 6.30 0.56
CA SER A 79 -8.34 4.99 1.18
C SER A 79 -9.40 4.20 0.43
N ILE A 80 -10.53 4.86 0.08
CA ILE A 80 -11.63 4.23 -0.65
C ILE A 80 -11.17 3.72 -2.02
N VAL A 81 -10.44 4.55 -2.76
CA VAL A 81 -9.89 4.14 -4.06
C VAL A 81 -8.88 2.99 -3.91
N LYS A 82 -8.09 2.96 -2.83
CA LYS A 82 -7.20 1.84 -2.53
C LYS A 82 -8.01 0.55 -2.29
N PHE A 83 -9.09 0.60 -1.51
CA PHE A 83 -9.94 -0.56 -1.27
C PHE A 83 -10.59 -1.08 -2.56
N HIS A 84 -11.15 -0.17 -3.36
CA HIS A 84 -11.69 -0.53 -4.67
C HIS A 84 -10.61 -1.18 -5.56
N SER A 85 -9.40 -0.63 -5.61
CA SER A 85 -8.31 -1.19 -6.42
C SER A 85 -7.92 -2.62 -6.00
N ILE A 86 -8.03 -2.95 -4.71
CA ILE A 86 -7.76 -4.31 -4.22
C ILE A 86 -8.86 -5.26 -4.67
N MET A 87 -10.14 -4.90 -4.47
CA MET A 87 -11.29 -5.68 -4.93
C MET A 87 -11.28 -5.89 -6.44
N HIS A 88 -11.01 -4.81 -7.19
CA HIS A 88 -10.92 -4.85 -8.64
C HIS A 88 -9.85 -5.83 -9.15
N LYS A 89 -8.66 -5.86 -8.51
CA LYS A 89 -7.60 -6.82 -8.85
C LYS A 89 -8.01 -8.26 -8.56
N CYS A 90 -8.67 -8.50 -7.43
CA CYS A 90 -9.20 -9.81 -7.08
C CYS A 90 -10.22 -10.30 -8.11
N LEU A 91 -11.18 -9.46 -8.47
CA LEU A 91 -12.21 -9.79 -9.46
C LEU A 91 -11.64 -9.93 -10.89
N LYS A 92 -10.63 -9.13 -11.24
CA LYS A 92 -9.89 -9.31 -12.50
C LYS A 92 -9.22 -10.69 -12.56
N TYR A 93 -8.73 -11.19 -11.43
CA TYR A 93 -8.20 -12.55 -11.33
C TYR A 93 -9.29 -13.60 -11.51
N ALA A 94 -10.49 -13.41 -10.93
CA ALA A 94 -11.64 -14.30 -11.16
C ALA A 94 -12.07 -14.35 -12.63
N VAL A 95 -12.01 -13.20 -13.34
CA VAL A 95 -12.24 -13.15 -14.80
C VAL A 95 -11.14 -13.92 -15.56
N ALA A 96 -9.87 -13.74 -15.18
CA ALA A 96 -8.77 -14.46 -15.83
C ALA A 96 -8.86 -15.99 -15.65
N LEU A 97 -9.40 -16.44 -14.52
CA LEU A 97 -9.71 -17.85 -14.25
C LEU A 97 -11.02 -18.33 -14.92
N GLN A 98 -11.72 -17.46 -15.64
CA GLN A 98 -13.01 -17.75 -16.28
C GLN A 98 -14.13 -18.15 -15.29
N ILE A 99 -14.00 -17.80 -14.01
CA ILE A 99 -15.01 -18.01 -12.97
C ILE A 99 -16.20 -17.10 -13.22
N ILE A 100 -15.93 -15.83 -13.52
CA ILE A 100 -16.93 -14.82 -13.90
C ILE A 100 -16.60 -14.23 -15.27
N PRO A 101 -17.60 -13.86 -16.06
CA PRO A 101 -17.39 -13.38 -17.43
C PRO A 101 -16.89 -11.93 -17.50
N LEU A 102 -17.21 -11.10 -16.51
CA LEU A 102 -16.90 -9.67 -16.44
C LEU A 102 -16.58 -9.27 -15.02
N ASN A 103 -15.79 -8.22 -14.86
CA ASN A 103 -15.50 -7.65 -13.56
C ASN A 103 -16.61 -6.68 -13.11
N PRO A 104 -17.42 -7.00 -12.11
CA PRO A 104 -18.53 -6.14 -11.69
C PRO A 104 -18.07 -4.81 -11.06
N SER A 105 -16.80 -4.65 -10.74
CA SER A 105 -16.27 -3.41 -10.17
C SER A 105 -15.72 -2.41 -11.20
N ASP A 106 -15.78 -2.71 -12.52
CA ASP A 106 -15.20 -1.85 -13.56
C ASP A 106 -15.86 -0.46 -13.62
N ASN A 107 -17.18 -0.40 -13.48
CA ASN A 107 -17.97 0.82 -13.69
C ASN A 107 -18.38 1.53 -12.39
N VAL A 108 -17.60 1.38 -11.33
CA VAL A 108 -17.85 2.03 -10.03
C VAL A 108 -17.34 3.47 -10.06
N MET A 109 -18.20 4.41 -9.68
CA MET A 109 -17.83 5.81 -9.54
C MET A 109 -17.05 6.02 -8.24
N LEU A 110 -15.80 6.45 -8.37
CA LEU A 110 -14.90 6.67 -7.24
C LEU A 110 -14.88 8.15 -6.83
N PRO A 111 -14.72 8.45 -5.53
CA PRO A 111 -14.63 9.83 -5.07
C PRO A 111 -13.37 10.50 -5.62
N LYS A 112 -13.49 11.80 -5.94
CA LYS A 112 -12.38 12.61 -6.45
C LYS A 112 -11.28 12.71 -5.39
N ARG A 113 -10.04 12.39 -5.79
CA ARG A 113 -8.88 12.60 -4.93
C ARG A 113 -8.44 14.05 -4.99
N TYR A 114 -8.19 14.61 -3.83
CA TYR A 114 -7.55 15.93 -3.74
C TYR A 114 -6.03 15.75 -3.70
N LYS A 115 -5.33 16.52 -4.52
CA LYS A 115 -3.88 16.53 -4.52
C LYS A 115 -3.41 17.23 -3.25
N TYR A 116 -2.81 16.46 -2.33
CA TYR A 116 -2.19 17.03 -1.15
C TYR A 116 -1.01 17.92 -1.57
N ARG A 117 -1.04 19.18 -1.13
CA ARG A 117 0.11 20.08 -1.24
C ARG A 117 0.79 20.09 0.12
N GLY A 118 1.90 19.37 0.24
CA GLY A 118 2.73 19.40 1.44
C GLY A 118 3.30 20.80 1.64
N GLN A 119 3.32 21.25 2.89
CA GLN A 119 4.14 22.40 3.27
C GLN A 119 5.58 21.94 3.39
N VAL A 120 6.51 22.68 2.82
CA VAL A 120 7.94 22.41 2.90
C VAL A 120 8.52 23.42 3.89
N TYR A 121 9.35 22.93 4.79
CA TYR A 121 10.07 23.79 5.73
C TYR A 121 11.06 24.67 4.97
N ASP A 122 11.11 25.94 5.34
CA ASP A 122 12.17 26.83 4.91
C ASP A 122 13.47 26.57 5.70
N ARG A 123 14.55 27.26 5.32
CA ARG A 123 15.86 27.10 5.94
C ARG A 123 15.83 27.36 7.45
N THR A 124 15.10 28.37 7.90
CA THR A 124 15.01 28.72 9.31
C THR A 124 14.28 27.65 10.09
N GLN A 125 13.17 27.17 9.56
CA GLN A 125 12.37 26.09 10.16
C GLN A 125 13.16 24.78 10.25
N ILE A 126 13.95 24.43 9.22
CA ILE A 126 14.84 23.25 9.24
C ILE A 126 15.89 23.39 10.34
N ASN A 127 16.53 24.56 10.47
CA ASN A 127 17.54 24.78 11.51
C ASN A 127 16.93 24.64 12.92
N VAL A 128 15.76 25.20 13.16
CA VAL A 128 15.04 25.04 14.44
C VAL A 128 14.70 23.58 14.69
N PHE A 129 14.20 22.87 13.69
CA PHE A 129 13.88 21.46 13.81
C PHE A 129 15.12 20.61 14.14
N LEU A 130 16.24 20.81 13.45
CA LEU A 130 17.48 20.08 13.69
C LEU A 130 18.07 20.39 15.08
N ALA A 131 17.99 21.65 15.53
CA ALA A 131 18.41 22.03 16.88
C ALA A 131 17.55 21.32 17.95
N ALA A 132 16.25 21.21 17.75
CA ALA A 132 15.34 20.49 18.65
C ALA A 132 15.55 18.96 18.63
N ALA A 133 16.05 18.42 17.50
CA ALA A 133 16.36 16.99 17.34
C ALA A 133 17.73 16.59 17.92
N LEU A 134 18.55 17.56 18.29
CA LEU A 134 19.89 17.33 18.83
C LEU A 134 19.83 16.44 20.10
N HIS A 135 20.72 15.48 20.18
CA HIS A 135 20.79 14.46 21.24
C HIS A 135 19.58 13.50 21.31
N SER A 136 18.65 13.55 20.35
CA SER A 136 17.61 12.53 20.27
C SER A 136 18.18 11.21 19.70
N PRO A 137 17.62 10.04 20.05
CA PRO A 137 18.04 8.75 19.46
C PRO A 137 17.90 8.68 17.93
N ALA A 138 17.09 9.57 17.34
CA ALA A 138 16.81 9.63 15.91
C ALA A 138 17.52 10.81 15.21
N GLU A 139 18.41 11.54 15.88
CA GLU A 139 19.11 12.72 15.34
C GLU A 139 19.73 12.44 13.96
N ALA A 140 20.53 11.37 13.86
CA ALA A 140 21.18 11.01 12.58
C ALA A 140 20.16 10.78 11.45
N ALA A 141 19.02 10.15 11.75
CA ALA A 141 17.98 9.93 10.75
C ALA A 141 17.32 11.25 10.30
N PHE A 142 17.12 12.19 11.23
CA PHE A 142 16.57 13.51 10.90
C PHE A 142 17.54 14.33 10.07
N VAL A 143 18.82 14.33 10.40
CA VAL A 143 19.87 15.00 9.63
C VAL A 143 19.91 14.42 8.21
N LEU A 144 19.98 13.09 8.06
CA LEU A 144 20.01 12.42 6.78
C LEU A 144 18.75 12.71 5.93
N ALA A 145 17.59 12.71 6.55
CA ALA A 145 16.35 13.02 5.86
C ALA A 145 16.29 14.49 5.40
N ALA A 146 16.73 15.43 6.24
CA ALA A 146 16.68 16.86 5.96
C ALA A 146 17.73 17.28 4.91
N THR A 147 18.97 16.73 4.97
CA THR A 147 20.08 17.13 4.11
C THR A 147 20.12 16.39 2.78
N TYR A 148 19.82 15.08 2.79
CA TYR A 148 19.93 14.23 1.62
C TYR A 148 18.58 13.78 1.04
N GLY A 149 17.46 14.15 1.68
CA GLY A 149 16.13 13.73 1.24
C GLY A 149 15.92 12.21 1.31
N LEU A 150 16.58 11.51 2.23
CA LEU A 150 16.42 10.07 2.38
C LEU A 150 15.00 9.74 2.85
N ARG A 151 14.45 8.66 2.29
CA ARG A 151 13.17 8.13 2.78
C ARG A 151 13.35 7.51 4.16
N ARG A 152 12.29 7.52 4.99
CA ARG A 152 12.31 6.91 6.32
C ARG A 152 12.92 5.49 6.33
N SER A 153 12.54 4.66 5.36
CA SER A 153 13.07 3.29 5.26
C SER A 153 14.54 3.23 4.82
N GLU A 154 15.03 4.21 4.10
CA GLU A 154 16.44 4.34 3.70
C GLU A 154 17.28 4.80 4.90
N CYS A 155 16.80 5.79 5.68
CA CYS A 155 17.46 6.20 6.91
C CYS A 155 17.56 5.03 7.91
N ALA A 156 16.46 4.31 8.14
CA ALA A 156 16.44 3.18 9.07
C ALA A 156 17.25 1.97 8.58
N GLY A 157 17.46 1.83 7.28
CA GLY A 157 18.21 0.73 6.66
C GLY A 157 19.67 1.05 6.38
N LEU A 158 20.13 2.30 6.56
CA LEU A 158 21.51 2.68 6.26
C LEU A 158 22.47 1.97 7.21
N ARG A 159 23.48 1.33 6.65
CA ARG A 159 24.50 0.55 7.37
C ARG A 159 25.84 1.27 7.34
N TRP A 160 26.64 1.14 8.37
CA TRP A 160 28.01 1.64 8.40
C TRP A 160 28.87 1.09 7.27
N SER A 161 28.65 -0.15 6.83
CA SER A 161 29.33 -0.75 5.69
C SER A 161 29.05 -0.09 4.34
N ALA A 162 27.99 0.73 4.28
CA ALA A 162 27.62 1.50 3.08
C ALA A 162 28.18 2.93 3.09
N ILE A 163 28.99 3.28 4.11
CA ILE A 163 29.59 4.61 4.28
C ILE A 163 31.11 4.49 4.12
N ASP A 164 31.66 5.18 3.15
CA ASP A 164 33.10 5.32 2.94
C ASP A 164 33.55 6.73 3.36
N LEU A 165 34.14 6.84 4.55
CA LEU A 165 34.62 8.11 5.08
C LEU A 165 35.87 8.62 4.35
N ARG A 166 36.67 7.73 3.73
CA ARG A 166 37.86 8.12 2.95
C ARG A 166 37.46 8.70 1.61
N ALA A 167 36.55 8.01 0.91
CA ALA A 167 35.98 8.49 -0.35
C ALA A 167 34.90 9.57 -0.13
N ARG A 168 34.49 9.83 1.11
CA ARG A 168 33.40 10.76 1.46
C ARG A 168 32.12 10.45 0.70
N THR A 169 31.71 9.19 0.71
CA THR A 169 30.50 8.74 0.01
C THR A 169 29.66 7.83 0.88
N MET A 170 28.34 7.82 0.64
CA MET A 170 27.43 6.80 1.15
C MET A 170 26.61 6.18 0.02
N VAL A 171 26.37 4.88 0.11
CA VAL A 171 25.57 4.12 -0.87
C VAL A 171 24.22 3.78 -0.25
N ILE A 172 23.15 4.21 -0.91
CA ILE A 172 21.79 3.90 -0.49
C ILE A 172 21.34 2.62 -1.21
N ASN A 173 21.51 1.48 -0.55
CA ASN A 173 21.28 0.14 -1.10
C ASN A 173 20.42 -0.75 -0.20
N HIS A 174 20.11 -0.33 1.03
CA HIS A 174 19.32 -1.06 2.01
C HIS A 174 18.11 -0.28 2.46
N THR A 175 17.10 -0.99 2.90
CA THR A 175 15.93 -0.39 3.55
C THR A 175 15.51 -1.22 4.75
N ALA A 176 15.00 -0.56 5.79
CA ALA A 176 14.34 -1.21 6.91
C ALA A 176 12.91 -0.70 7.02
N VAL A 177 11.95 -1.62 7.13
CA VAL A 177 10.53 -1.30 7.28
C VAL A 177 9.92 -2.13 8.41
N GLN A 178 8.96 -1.58 9.12
CA GLN A 178 8.19 -2.33 10.08
C GLN A 178 6.95 -2.92 9.40
N SER A 179 6.73 -4.23 9.55
CA SER A 179 5.58 -4.96 9.04
C SER A 179 5.25 -6.08 10.02
N GLY A 180 3.97 -6.29 10.34
CA GLY A 180 3.54 -7.34 11.27
C GLY A 180 4.21 -7.30 12.65
N GLY A 181 4.59 -6.13 13.16
CA GLY A 181 5.32 -5.97 14.43
C GLY A 181 6.81 -6.32 14.36
N ARG A 182 7.36 -6.67 13.20
CA ARG A 182 8.77 -7.01 12.97
C ARG A 182 9.45 -5.96 12.11
N VAL A 183 10.76 -5.82 12.26
CA VAL A 183 11.59 -5.02 11.35
C VAL A 183 12.09 -5.94 10.24
N ILE A 184 11.76 -5.59 9.00
CA ILE A 184 12.19 -6.29 7.80
C ILE A 184 13.32 -5.48 7.17
N TYR A 185 14.47 -6.11 7.05
CA TYR A 185 15.61 -5.57 6.34
C TYR A 185 15.58 -6.11 4.89
N ALA A 186 15.66 -5.21 3.92
CA ALA A 186 15.75 -5.59 2.52
C ALA A 186 17.03 -5.05 1.90
N ASP A 187 17.80 -5.95 1.29
CA ASP A 187 19.00 -5.63 0.51
C ASP A 187 18.61 -5.10 -0.89
N SER A 188 17.41 -4.55 -1.00
CA SER A 188 16.91 -3.96 -2.22
C SER A 188 16.10 -2.70 -1.91
N VAL A 189 16.36 -1.68 -2.65
CA VAL A 189 15.56 -0.45 -2.68
C VAL A 189 14.30 -0.65 -3.54
N LYS A 190 13.28 0.20 -3.35
CA LYS A 190 11.97 0.05 -4.00
C LYS A 190 12.03 0.07 -5.54
N THR A 191 12.99 0.80 -6.11
CA THR A 191 13.18 0.93 -7.57
C THR A 191 14.68 0.99 -7.86
N ARG A 192 15.09 0.66 -9.10
CA ARG A 192 16.47 0.82 -9.57
C ARG A 192 17.02 2.23 -9.35
N SER A 193 16.18 3.25 -9.54
CA SER A 193 16.53 4.67 -9.30
C SER A 193 16.73 5.04 -7.83
N SER A 194 16.35 4.17 -6.90
CA SER A 194 16.60 4.38 -5.46
C SER A 194 17.98 3.91 -5.02
N TYR A 195 18.65 3.07 -5.81
CA TYR A 195 20.07 2.73 -5.61
C TYR A 195 20.92 3.90 -6.10
N ARG A 196 21.63 4.54 -5.19
CA ARG A 196 22.41 5.73 -5.50
C ARG A 196 23.56 5.90 -4.53
N THR A 197 24.65 6.50 -5.03
CA THR A 197 25.76 6.98 -4.20
C THR A 197 25.62 8.48 -4.01
N LEU A 198 25.77 8.93 -2.78
CA LEU A 198 25.69 10.33 -2.38
C LEU A 198 27.04 10.77 -1.79
N PRO A 199 27.50 12.00 -2.02
CA PRO A 199 28.64 12.55 -1.30
C PRO A 199 28.28 12.84 0.16
N LEU A 200 29.27 12.71 1.07
CA LEU A 200 29.15 13.11 2.47
C LEU A 200 29.54 14.56 2.66
#